data_cd9b74a677095e32fc7a77792a83f06a
#
_entry.id   cd9b74a677095e32fc7a77792a83f06a
#
_cell.length_a   1.000
_cell.length_b   1.000
_cell.length_c   1.000
_cell.angle_alpha   90.00
_cell.angle_beta   90.00
_cell.angle_gamma   90.00
#
_symmetry.space_group_name_H-M   'P 1'
#
loop_
_entity.id
_entity.type
_entity.pdbx_description
1 polymer ?
#
loop_
_entity_poly.entity_id
_entity_poly.type
_entity_poly.pdbx_seq_one_letter_code
_entity_poly.pdbx_strand_id
1 'polypeptide(L)'
;FDEDLQVKDIVNATRLGYRDVQLVKRYSTVGMGPSQGRHSALPTARLVARATERTVSETGVTTARPPVKPEALGLIAGRRFHPHRRTAMADFHEQAGAQWTPAGLWARPAFYGHLDSRDRCIADEVRAVREAVGVIDVSTLGGIELRGPDAAEFMNRFYTYGFLKQPVGRTRYAVLVSEQGVVIDDGVAARIADDHFYVTATTGGVDRVYREMLRWNAQWRMNIDVANVTSAFSAINVAGPDSRRVLEALGSSVDLTAEALPYLACREGEVGTVPVRLMRVGFVGELAYELHVPSLFASA
;
A
#
# COMPACT_ATOMS: atom_id res chain seq x y z
N PHE A 1 -16.63 43.28 -11.72
CA PHE A 1 -16.08 42.11 -11.00
C PHE A 1 -15.83 40.99 -11.98
N ASP A 2 -14.93 40.06 -11.64
CA ASP A 2 -14.55 38.96 -12.53
C ASP A 2 -15.59 37.81 -12.60
N GLU A 3 -16.67 37.88 -11.85
CA GLU A 3 -17.86 37.03 -11.92
C GLU A 3 -19.01 37.67 -12.74
N ASP A 4 -18.75 38.68 -13.50
CA ASP A 4 -19.74 39.49 -14.24
C ASP A 4 -20.82 40.15 -13.37
N LEU A 5 -20.51 40.34 -12.08
CA LEU A 5 -21.40 40.95 -11.11
C LEU A 5 -21.36 42.48 -11.17
N GLN A 6 -22.52 43.09 -10.96
CA GLN A 6 -22.66 44.51 -10.85
C GLN A 6 -22.88 44.95 -9.39
N VAL A 7 -22.68 46.23 -9.10
CA VAL A 7 -22.89 46.83 -7.78
C VAL A 7 -24.31 46.54 -7.25
N LYS A 8 -25.31 46.57 -8.16
CA LYS A 8 -26.69 46.29 -7.80
C LYS A 8 -26.90 44.87 -7.24
N ASP A 9 -26.16 43.90 -7.70
CA ASP A 9 -26.31 42.49 -7.29
C ASP A 9 -25.85 42.35 -5.85
N ILE A 10 -24.76 43.00 -5.45
CA ILE A 10 -24.28 43.01 -4.06
C ILE A 10 -25.25 43.73 -3.15
N VAL A 11 -25.76 44.87 -3.58
CA VAL A 11 -26.76 45.67 -2.82
C VAL A 11 -28.06 44.89 -2.69
N ASN A 12 -28.53 44.22 -3.73
CA ASN A 12 -29.75 43.40 -3.69
C ASN A 12 -29.58 42.21 -2.75
N ALA A 13 -28.40 41.55 -2.72
CA ALA A 13 -28.11 40.48 -1.76
C ALA A 13 -28.30 40.98 -0.31
N THR A 14 -27.82 42.18 0.02
CA THR A 14 -28.01 42.74 1.37
C THR A 14 -29.46 43.09 1.67
N ARG A 15 -30.24 43.56 0.70
CA ARG A 15 -31.70 43.83 0.84
C ARG A 15 -32.51 42.56 1.04
N LEU A 16 -32.04 41.42 0.47
CA LEU A 16 -32.64 40.10 0.69
C LEU A 16 -32.28 39.47 2.04
N GLY A 17 -31.50 40.19 2.86
CA GLY A 17 -31.17 39.75 4.22
C GLY A 17 -29.77 39.13 4.37
N TYR A 18 -28.99 38.98 3.30
CA TYR A 18 -27.63 38.46 3.37
C TYR A 18 -26.65 39.58 3.81
N ARG A 19 -26.60 39.84 5.11
CA ARG A 19 -25.83 40.98 5.67
C ARG A 19 -24.39 40.66 6.02
N ASP A 20 -24.01 39.37 6.07
CA ASP A 20 -22.66 38.90 6.27
C ASP A 20 -21.94 38.71 4.94
N VAL A 21 -20.68 39.13 4.86
CA VAL A 21 -19.91 39.12 3.60
C VAL A 21 -19.70 37.70 3.04
N GLN A 22 -19.63 36.67 3.91
CA GLN A 22 -19.53 35.27 3.48
C GLN A 22 -20.86 34.76 2.89
N LEU A 23 -22.00 35.24 3.44
CA LEU A 23 -23.33 34.90 2.90
C LEU A 23 -23.56 35.63 1.57
N VAL A 24 -23.16 36.89 1.45
CA VAL A 24 -23.22 37.63 0.19
C VAL A 24 -22.39 36.92 -0.87
N LYS A 25 -21.16 36.47 -0.54
CA LYS A 25 -20.33 35.67 -1.42
C LYS A 25 -21.04 34.39 -1.91
N ARG A 26 -21.65 33.63 -1.01
CA ARG A 26 -22.34 32.38 -1.37
C ARG A 26 -23.57 32.60 -2.23
N TYR A 27 -24.29 33.67 -1.98
CA TYR A 27 -25.49 34.03 -2.75
C TYR A 27 -25.16 34.56 -4.13
N SER A 28 -24.19 35.48 -4.23
CA SER A 28 -23.88 36.24 -5.45
C SER A 28 -22.71 35.68 -6.27
N THR A 29 -21.96 34.69 -5.75
CA THR A 29 -20.71 34.15 -6.32
C THR A 29 -19.53 35.13 -6.34
N VAL A 30 -19.66 36.32 -5.74
CA VAL A 30 -18.58 37.33 -5.70
C VAL A 30 -17.33 36.77 -5.03
N GLY A 31 -16.18 36.93 -5.65
CA GLY A 31 -14.91 36.39 -5.18
C GLY A 31 -14.69 34.91 -5.47
N MET A 32 -15.52 34.30 -6.33
CA MET A 32 -15.43 32.90 -6.74
C MET A 32 -14.89 32.72 -8.17
N GLY A 33 -14.74 33.81 -8.92
CA GLY A 33 -14.19 33.81 -10.28
C GLY A 33 -12.67 33.69 -10.33
N PRO A 34 -12.04 33.92 -11.52
CA PRO A 34 -10.62 33.68 -11.75
C PRO A 34 -9.69 34.41 -10.79
N SER A 35 -10.05 35.60 -10.31
CA SER A 35 -9.23 36.34 -9.34
C SER A 35 -9.28 35.77 -7.92
N GLN A 36 -10.24 34.91 -7.62
CA GLN A 36 -10.46 34.37 -6.27
C GLN A 36 -10.58 35.46 -5.19
N GLY A 37 -11.27 36.55 -5.54
CA GLY A 37 -11.50 37.68 -4.66
C GLY A 37 -10.37 38.71 -4.56
N ARG A 38 -9.23 38.54 -5.25
CA ARG A 38 -8.12 39.52 -5.19
C ARG A 38 -8.54 40.89 -5.68
N HIS A 39 -9.41 40.95 -6.69
CA HIS A 39 -9.93 42.21 -7.25
C HIS A 39 -11.24 42.61 -6.56
N SER A 40 -12.08 41.66 -6.16
CA SER A 40 -13.46 41.91 -5.72
C SER A 40 -13.64 41.95 -4.19
N ALA A 41 -12.71 41.44 -3.39
CA ALA A 41 -12.91 41.33 -1.94
C ALA A 41 -13.09 42.68 -1.23
N LEU A 42 -12.18 43.64 -1.44
CA LEU A 42 -12.28 44.94 -0.79
C LEU A 42 -13.42 45.79 -1.34
N PRO A 43 -13.65 45.92 -2.68
CA PRO A 43 -14.85 46.58 -3.21
C PRO A 43 -16.16 45.99 -2.64
N THR A 44 -16.28 44.65 -2.54
CA THR A 44 -17.44 43.97 -1.94
C THR A 44 -17.62 44.34 -0.48
N ALA A 45 -16.54 44.28 0.33
CA ALA A 45 -16.59 44.66 1.74
C ALA A 45 -17.07 46.08 1.91
N ARG A 46 -16.62 47.05 1.07
CA ARG A 46 -17.07 48.45 1.08
C ARG A 46 -18.57 48.59 0.73
N LEU A 47 -19.04 47.82 -0.28
CA LEU A 47 -20.46 47.88 -0.69
C LEU A 47 -21.35 47.27 0.38
N VAL A 48 -20.99 46.15 0.97
CA VAL A 48 -21.74 45.52 2.06
C VAL A 48 -21.71 46.37 3.32
N ALA A 49 -20.57 46.94 3.69
CA ALA A 49 -20.44 47.88 4.81
C ALA A 49 -21.38 49.04 4.67
N ARG A 50 -21.36 49.71 3.49
CA ARG A 50 -22.24 50.83 3.18
C ARG A 50 -23.73 50.45 3.20
N ALA A 51 -24.09 49.31 2.62
CA ALA A 51 -25.48 48.84 2.54
C ALA A 51 -26.03 48.33 3.90
N THR A 52 -25.14 48.02 4.84
CA THR A 52 -25.51 47.49 6.18
C THR A 52 -25.20 48.49 7.32
N GLU A 53 -24.77 49.73 6.97
CA GLU A 53 -24.40 50.78 7.93
C GLU A 53 -23.33 50.35 8.93
N ARG A 54 -22.34 49.60 8.45
CA ARG A 54 -21.19 49.13 9.23
C ARG A 54 -19.88 49.71 8.65
N THR A 55 -18.83 49.67 9.43
CA THR A 55 -17.48 49.95 8.94
C THR A 55 -16.96 48.80 8.08
N VAL A 56 -15.94 49.06 7.25
CA VAL A 56 -15.26 48.02 6.49
C VAL A 56 -14.58 47.00 7.44
N SER A 57 -14.05 47.47 8.57
CA SER A 57 -13.40 46.66 9.57
C SER A 57 -14.37 45.66 10.21
N GLU A 58 -15.57 46.11 10.54
CA GLU A 58 -16.63 45.25 11.10
C GLU A 58 -17.18 44.27 10.07
N THR A 59 -17.23 44.65 8.80
CA THR A 59 -17.73 43.82 7.72
C THR A 59 -16.71 42.71 7.37
N GLY A 60 -15.42 43.07 7.42
CA GLY A 60 -14.34 42.16 7.03
C GLY A 60 -14.32 41.87 5.53
N VAL A 61 -13.49 40.93 5.14
CA VAL A 61 -13.39 40.40 3.76
C VAL A 61 -13.73 38.90 3.74
N THR A 62 -14.05 38.40 2.56
CA THR A 62 -14.33 36.96 2.39
C THR A 62 -13.07 36.12 2.62
N THR A 63 -13.21 34.97 3.24
CA THR A 63 -12.14 33.98 3.37
C THR A 63 -11.78 33.42 2.00
N ALA A 64 -10.50 33.48 1.64
CA ALA A 64 -9.99 32.87 0.42
C ALA A 64 -10.02 31.32 0.55
N ARG A 65 -10.28 30.65 -0.57
CA ARG A 65 -10.24 29.18 -0.68
C ARG A 65 -9.11 28.76 -1.61
N PRO A 66 -8.46 27.62 -1.35
CA PRO A 66 -7.52 27.06 -2.32
C PRO A 66 -8.24 26.64 -3.63
N PRO A 67 -7.57 26.83 -4.78
CA PRO A 67 -6.28 27.50 -4.96
C PRO A 67 -6.41 29.02 -4.89
N VAL A 68 -5.57 29.68 -4.08
CA VAL A 68 -5.60 31.14 -3.88
C VAL A 68 -4.99 31.90 -5.08
N LYS A 69 -4.23 31.22 -5.89
CA LYS A 69 -3.63 31.71 -7.14
C LYS A 69 -3.94 30.73 -8.27
N PRO A 70 -3.91 31.19 -9.53
CA PRO A 70 -4.09 30.31 -10.67
C PRO A 70 -3.07 29.17 -10.65
N GLU A 71 -3.58 27.95 -10.82
CA GLU A 71 -2.77 26.73 -10.95
C GLU A 71 -2.88 26.19 -12.37
N ALA A 72 -1.77 25.66 -12.90
CA ALA A 72 -1.80 25.04 -14.20
C ALA A 72 -2.65 23.77 -14.18
N LEU A 73 -3.52 23.57 -15.17
CA LEU A 73 -4.32 22.35 -15.30
C LEU A 73 -3.48 21.09 -15.21
N GLY A 74 -2.24 21.13 -15.69
CA GLY A 74 -1.32 20.01 -15.59
C GLY A 74 -0.95 19.61 -14.15
N LEU A 75 -1.10 20.51 -13.15
CA LEU A 75 -0.88 20.16 -11.73
C LEU A 75 -2.10 19.47 -11.13
N ILE A 76 -3.31 19.82 -11.57
CA ILE A 76 -4.57 19.27 -11.04
C ILE A 76 -5.13 18.15 -11.93
N ALA A 77 -4.60 17.95 -13.13
CA ALA A 77 -5.02 16.89 -14.04
C ALA A 77 -4.62 15.48 -13.62
N GLY A 78 -4.00 15.33 -12.45
CA GLY A 78 -3.53 14.06 -11.93
C GLY A 78 -2.15 13.66 -12.45
N ARG A 79 -1.87 12.37 -12.41
CA ARG A 79 -0.55 11.85 -12.78
C ARG A 79 -0.36 11.85 -14.29
N ARG A 80 0.78 12.40 -14.76
CA ARG A 80 1.17 12.37 -16.17
C ARG A 80 1.77 11.03 -16.61
N PHE A 81 2.02 10.14 -15.67
CA PHE A 81 2.64 8.85 -15.92
C PHE A 81 2.01 7.81 -15.00
N HIS A 82 2.05 6.56 -15.42
CA HIS A 82 1.75 5.44 -14.54
C HIS A 82 2.97 5.20 -13.66
N PRO A 83 2.84 5.28 -12.31
CA PRO A 83 3.96 4.99 -11.44
C PRO A 83 4.34 3.52 -11.59
N HIS A 84 5.64 3.25 -11.74
CA HIS A 84 6.18 1.91 -11.69
C HIS A 84 6.95 1.76 -10.38
N ARG A 85 6.56 0.77 -9.59
CA ARG A 85 7.32 0.35 -8.41
C ARG A 85 8.30 -0.74 -8.83
N ARG A 86 9.50 -0.69 -8.29
CA ARG A 86 10.55 -1.69 -8.51
C ARG A 86 10.95 -2.27 -7.16
N THR A 87 11.31 -3.55 -7.14
CA THR A 87 11.86 -4.17 -5.93
C THR A 87 13.28 -3.70 -5.69
N ALA A 88 13.80 -3.90 -4.48
CA ALA A 88 15.20 -3.58 -4.18
C ALA A 88 16.21 -4.42 -4.98
N MET A 89 15.76 -5.54 -5.58
CA MET A 89 16.58 -6.41 -6.45
C MET A 89 16.48 -6.04 -7.95
N ALA A 90 15.80 -4.95 -8.32
CA ALA A 90 15.54 -4.63 -9.72
C ALA A 90 16.81 -4.50 -10.58
N ASP A 91 17.87 -3.88 -10.04
CA ASP A 91 19.12 -3.71 -10.76
C ASP A 91 19.81 -5.06 -11.03
N PHE A 92 19.73 -6.00 -10.08
CA PHE A 92 20.20 -7.37 -10.27
C PHE A 92 19.42 -8.07 -11.40
N HIS A 93 18.11 -7.93 -11.41
CA HIS A 93 17.27 -8.53 -12.46
C HIS A 93 17.58 -7.95 -13.84
N GLU A 94 17.82 -6.63 -13.94
CA GLU A 94 18.24 -6.00 -15.20
C GLU A 94 19.59 -6.56 -15.70
N GLN A 95 20.57 -6.66 -14.81
CA GLN A 95 21.87 -7.21 -15.14
C GLN A 95 21.80 -8.68 -15.56
N ALA A 96 20.87 -9.43 -14.97
CA ALA A 96 20.61 -10.83 -15.33
C ALA A 96 19.78 -11.00 -16.62
N GLY A 97 19.40 -9.92 -17.29
CA GLY A 97 18.65 -9.96 -18.55
C GLY A 97 17.16 -10.25 -18.39
N ALA A 98 16.56 -9.82 -17.30
CA ALA A 98 15.13 -10.00 -17.05
C ALA A 98 14.26 -9.30 -18.09
N GLN A 99 13.25 -9.99 -18.56
CA GLN A 99 12.13 -9.41 -19.27
C GLN A 99 11.01 -9.09 -18.27
N TRP A 100 10.44 -7.90 -18.37
CA TRP A 100 9.53 -7.38 -17.35
C TRP A 100 8.08 -7.60 -17.68
N THR A 101 7.27 -7.85 -16.63
CA THR A 101 5.80 -7.87 -16.69
C THR A 101 5.21 -7.01 -15.57
N PRO A 102 4.11 -6.29 -15.80
CA PRO A 102 3.44 -5.53 -14.77
C PRO A 102 2.63 -6.47 -13.85
N ALA A 103 2.70 -6.20 -12.54
CA ALA A 103 1.82 -6.77 -11.53
C ALA A 103 1.25 -5.61 -10.69
N GLY A 104 0.08 -5.11 -11.07
CA GLY A 104 -0.44 -3.84 -10.55
C GLY A 104 0.51 -2.68 -10.90
N LEU A 105 1.02 -1.99 -9.87
CA LEU A 105 2.01 -0.92 -10.06
C LEU A 105 3.47 -1.42 -10.05
N TRP A 106 3.71 -2.70 -9.78
CA TRP A 106 5.04 -3.27 -9.69
C TRP A 106 5.51 -3.83 -11.03
N ALA A 107 6.79 -3.63 -11.33
CA ALA A 107 7.48 -4.40 -12.36
C ALA A 107 8.04 -5.68 -11.75
N ARG A 108 7.78 -6.83 -12.39
CA ARG A 108 8.29 -8.14 -11.99
C ARG A 108 9.04 -8.79 -13.15
N PRO A 109 10.11 -9.54 -12.91
CA PRO A 109 10.68 -10.43 -13.92
C PRO A 109 9.62 -11.43 -14.40
N ALA A 110 9.45 -11.53 -15.72
CA ALA A 110 8.60 -12.53 -16.35
C ALA A 110 9.41 -13.80 -16.68
N PHE A 111 10.62 -13.61 -17.18
CA PHE A 111 11.63 -14.63 -17.49
C PHE A 111 12.95 -13.94 -17.76
N TYR A 112 14.04 -14.71 -17.86
CA TYR A 112 15.37 -14.21 -18.19
C TYR A 112 15.81 -14.68 -19.57
N GLY A 113 16.35 -13.76 -20.39
CA GLY A 113 16.84 -14.04 -21.74
C GLY A 113 16.17 -13.19 -22.82
N HIS A 114 16.24 -13.66 -24.05
CA HIS A 114 15.75 -12.92 -25.22
C HIS A 114 14.29 -13.25 -25.56
N LEU A 115 13.54 -12.24 -26.01
CA LEU A 115 12.14 -12.39 -26.37
C LEU A 115 11.89 -13.44 -27.47
N ASP A 116 12.82 -13.55 -28.43
CA ASP A 116 12.72 -14.52 -29.54
C ASP A 116 12.85 -15.98 -29.07
N SER A 117 13.43 -16.20 -27.87
CA SER A 117 13.58 -17.53 -27.27
C SER A 117 12.74 -17.70 -26.00
N ARG A 118 11.70 -16.87 -25.82
CA ARG A 118 10.89 -16.79 -24.60
C ARG A 118 10.45 -18.17 -24.09
N ASP A 119 9.80 -18.96 -24.93
CA ASP A 119 9.22 -20.23 -24.51
C ASP A 119 10.29 -21.27 -24.11
N ARG A 120 11.47 -21.22 -24.75
CA ARG A 120 12.62 -22.04 -24.36
C ARG A 120 13.18 -21.59 -23.02
N CYS A 121 13.39 -20.27 -22.82
CA CYS A 121 13.87 -19.73 -21.55
C CYS A 121 12.96 -20.12 -20.40
N ILE A 122 11.65 -19.97 -20.55
CA ILE A 122 10.65 -20.37 -19.54
C ILE A 122 10.72 -21.88 -19.28
N ALA A 123 10.82 -22.71 -20.32
CA ALA A 123 10.92 -24.16 -20.15
C ALA A 123 12.19 -24.58 -19.40
N ASP A 124 13.32 -23.91 -19.66
CA ASP A 124 14.59 -24.18 -18.99
C ASP A 124 14.54 -23.74 -17.51
N GLU A 125 13.95 -22.58 -17.20
CA GLU A 125 13.71 -22.12 -15.83
C GLU A 125 12.79 -23.07 -15.05
N VAL A 126 11.68 -23.51 -15.66
CA VAL A 126 10.78 -24.49 -15.04
C VAL A 126 11.51 -25.82 -14.77
N ARG A 127 12.30 -26.28 -15.73
CA ARG A 127 13.08 -27.51 -15.56
C ARG A 127 14.10 -27.39 -14.42
N ALA A 128 14.78 -26.24 -14.30
CA ALA A 128 15.72 -25.99 -13.22
C ALA A 128 15.05 -26.10 -11.85
N VAL A 129 13.83 -25.57 -11.68
CA VAL A 129 13.04 -25.69 -10.44
C VAL A 129 12.66 -27.16 -10.16
N ARG A 130 12.31 -27.92 -11.18
CA ARG A 130 11.88 -29.33 -11.01
C ARG A 130 13.04 -30.28 -10.74
N GLU A 131 14.19 -30.07 -11.36
CA GLU A 131 15.32 -30.99 -11.35
C GLU A 131 16.42 -30.57 -10.35
N ALA A 132 16.47 -29.27 -9.99
CA ALA A 132 17.51 -28.73 -9.11
C ALA A 132 16.94 -27.66 -8.17
N VAL A 133 17.09 -26.37 -8.51
CA VAL A 133 16.64 -25.24 -7.71
C VAL A 133 16.41 -24.01 -8.57
N GLY A 134 15.39 -23.23 -8.25
CA GLY A 134 15.13 -21.91 -8.80
C GLY A 134 14.92 -20.88 -7.71
N VAL A 135 15.15 -19.62 -8.07
CA VAL A 135 14.97 -18.45 -7.20
C VAL A 135 13.99 -17.49 -7.85
N ILE A 136 13.02 -17.02 -7.08
CA ILE A 136 12.00 -16.07 -7.54
C ILE A 136 11.95 -14.89 -6.57
N ASP A 137 12.05 -13.67 -7.12
CA ASP A 137 11.74 -12.46 -6.38
C ASP A 137 10.22 -12.35 -6.17
N VAL A 138 9.77 -12.54 -4.94
CA VAL A 138 8.38 -12.40 -4.52
C VAL A 138 8.15 -11.15 -3.64
N SER A 139 9.09 -10.21 -3.62
CA SER A 139 9.04 -8.97 -2.84
C SER A 139 7.83 -8.10 -3.14
N THR A 140 7.17 -8.30 -4.28
CA THR A 140 5.97 -7.55 -4.65
C THR A 140 4.72 -8.02 -3.94
N LEU A 141 4.74 -9.20 -3.29
CA LEU A 141 3.66 -9.62 -2.41
C LEU A 141 3.54 -8.65 -1.24
N GLY A 142 2.31 -8.36 -0.85
CA GLY A 142 2.06 -7.47 0.27
C GLY A 142 2.55 -8.08 1.58
N GLY A 143 3.08 -7.24 2.47
CA GLY A 143 3.42 -7.61 3.84
C GLY A 143 2.73 -6.68 4.82
N ILE A 144 2.01 -7.24 5.79
CA ILE A 144 1.31 -6.49 6.85
C ILE A 144 1.72 -7.09 8.19
N GLU A 145 2.14 -6.26 9.13
CA GLU A 145 2.35 -6.64 10.52
C GLU A 145 1.17 -6.21 11.38
N LEU A 146 0.76 -7.12 12.28
CA LEU A 146 -0.19 -6.86 13.33
C LEU A 146 0.49 -7.14 14.68
N ARG A 147 0.45 -6.17 15.58
CA ARG A 147 1.02 -6.27 16.92
C ARG A 147 0.04 -5.80 17.95
N GLY A 148 -0.05 -6.50 19.06
CA GLY A 148 -0.88 -6.14 20.20
C GLY A 148 -1.58 -7.32 20.84
N PRO A 149 -2.08 -7.16 22.07
CA PRO A 149 -2.67 -8.25 22.84
C PRO A 149 -3.88 -8.89 22.17
N ASP A 150 -4.60 -8.15 21.33
CA ASP A 150 -5.79 -8.65 20.63
C ASP A 150 -5.48 -9.19 19.23
N ALA A 151 -4.20 -9.28 18.81
CA ALA A 151 -3.83 -9.67 17.45
C ALA A 151 -4.40 -11.04 17.02
N ALA A 152 -4.33 -12.03 17.89
CA ALA A 152 -4.87 -13.36 17.57
C ALA A 152 -6.40 -13.37 17.42
N GLU A 153 -7.11 -12.62 18.26
CA GLU A 153 -8.57 -12.48 18.17
C GLU A 153 -8.97 -11.68 16.92
N PHE A 154 -8.23 -10.60 16.61
CA PHE A 154 -8.44 -9.85 15.38
C PHE A 154 -8.29 -10.75 14.14
N MET A 155 -7.19 -11.48 14.05
CA MET A 155 -6.94 -12.42 12.95
C MET A 155 -8.04 -13.46 12.82
N ASN A 156 -8.53 -13.98 13.95
CA ASN A 156 -9.60 -14.99 14.01
C ASN A 156 -10.95 -14.47 13.52
N ARG A 157 -11.23 -13.18 13.68
CA ARG A 157 -12.45 -12.52 13.15
C ARG A 157 -12.31 -12.07 11.71
N PHE A 158 -11.10 -11.67 11.33
CA PHE A 158 -10.85 -11.03 10.05
C PHE A 158 -10.73 -12.04 8.90
N TYR A 159 -10.13 -13.20 9.16
CA TYR A 159 -9.93 -14.27 8.18
C TYR A 159 -10.80 -15.50 8.45
N THR A 160 -11.00 -16.32 7.43
CA THR A 160 -11.85 -17.51 7.49
C THR A 160 -11.29 -18.64 8.34
N TYR A 161 -10.02 -18.60 8.72
CA TYR A 161 -9.36 -19.64 9.52
C TYR A 161 -9.37 -19.32 11.02
N GLY A 162 -9.27 -20.39 11.85
CA GLY A 162 -9.16 -20.25 13.31
C GLY A 162 -7.74 -19.92 13.76
N PHE A 163 -7.44 -18.63 13.96
CA PHE A 163 -6.09 -18.15 14.32
C PHE A 163 -5.79 -18.16 15.81
N LEU A 164 -6.78 -18.22 16.69
CA LEU A 164 -6.60 -18.27 18.15
C LEU A 164 -5.69 -19.42 18.61
N LYS A 165 -5.79 -20.56 17.94
CA LYS A 165 -5.02 -21.78 18.26
C LYS A 165 -3.81 -22.00 17.35
N GLN A 166 -3.46 -21.04 16.50
CA GLN A 166 -2.25 -21.15 15.68
C GLN A 166 -1.02 -21.08 16.57
N PRO A 167 -0.14 -22.08 16.59
CA PRO A 167 1.08 -22.02 17.41
C PRO A 167 2.03 -20.92 16.90
N VAL A 168 2.80 -20.33 17.82
CA VAL A 168 3.94 -19.47 17.48
C VAL A 168 4.94 -20.24 16.62
N GLY A 169 5.54 -19.59 15.65
CA GLY A 169 6.46 -20.20 14.70
C GLY A 169 5.79 -21.05 13.62
N ARG A 170 4.48 -20.88 13.42
CA ARG A 170 3.73 -21.56 12.35
C ARG A 170 3.12 -20.52 11.39
N THR A 171 2.98 -20.94 10.15
CA THR A 171 2.21 -20.21 9.13
C THR A 171 0.86 -20.91 8.90
N ARG A 172 -0.08 -20.15 8.35
CA ARG A 172 -1.38 -20.67 7.93
C ARG A 172 -1.86 -19.91 6.72
N TYR A 173 -2.50 -20.61 5.78
CA TYR A 173 -3.17 -19.96 4.67
C TYR A 173 -4.32 -19.09 5.19
N ALA A 174 -4.40 -17.86 4.72
CA ALA A 174 -5.34 -16.86 5.18
C ALA A 174 -6.19 -16.39 4.00
N VAL A 175 -7.48 -16.63 4.05
CA VAL A 175 -8.45 -16.19 3.03
C VAL A 175 -9.35 -15.13 3.63
N LEU A 176 -9.32 -13.95 3.04
CA LEU A 176 -10.21 -12.85 3.38
C LEU A 176 -11.44 -12.90 2.49
N VAL A 177 -12.60 -12.86 3.11
CA VAL A 177 -13.89 -12.82 2.41
C VAL A 177 -14.70 -11.60 2.82
N SER A 178 -15.62 -11.18 1.96
CA SER A 178 -16.64 -10.18 2.31
C SER A 178 -17.70 -10.78 3.24
N GLU A 179 -18.57 -9.93 3.77
CA GLU A 179 -19.74 -10.37 4.56
C GLU A 179 -20.70 -11.29 3.78
N GLN A 180 -20.63 -11.28 2.44
CA GLN A 180 -21.39 -12.16 1.55
C GLN A 180 -20.62 -13.43 1.19
N GLY A 181 -19.45 -13.67 1.77
CA GLY A 181 -18.62 -14.84 1.51
C GLY A 181 -17.83 -14.80 0.20
N VAL A 182 -17.76 -13.64 -0.47
CA VAL A 182 -16.96 -13.46 -1.69
C VAL A 182 -15.51 -13.24 -1.32
N VAL A 183 -14.59 -13.99 -1.94
CA VAL A 183 -13.15 -13.85 -1.72
C VAL A 183 -12.68 -12.44 -2.11
N ILE A 184 -12.01 -11.77 -1.20
CA ILE A 184 -11.42 -10.44 -1.40
C ILE A 184 -9.93 -10.56 -1.73
N ASP A 185 -9.21 -11.38 -0.96
CA ASP A 185 -7.77 -11.60 -1.09
C ASP A 185 -7.37 -12.88 -0.35
N ASP A 186 -6.15 -13.34 -0.58
CA ASP A 186 -5.57 -14.46 0.14
C ASP A 186 -4.07 -14.25 0.38
N GLY A 187 -3.51 -15.04 1.29
CA GLY A 187 -2.10 -14.98 1.63
C GLY A 187 -1.71 -16.00 2.67
N VAL A 188 -0.58 -15.76 3.30
CA VAL A 188 -0.06 -16.60 4.39
C VAL A 188 0.09 -15.75 5.65
N ALA A 189 -0.43 -16.21 6.77
CA ALA A 189 -0.29 -15.59 8.07
C ALA A 189 0.68 -16.39 8.93
N ALA A 190 1.82 -15.79 9.30
CA ALA A 190 2.78 -16.32 10.24
C ALA A 190 2.55 -15.74 11.64
N ARG A 191 2.44 -16.58 12.66
CA ARG A 191 2.44 -16.15 14.06
C ARG A 191 3.87 -16.11 14.56
N ILE A 192 4.42 -14.90 14.72
CA ILE A 192 5.80 -14.67 15.13
C ILE A 192 5.94 -14.74 16.65
N ALA A 193 4.98 -14.15 17.36
CA ALA A 193 4.87 -14.18 18.81
C ALA A 193 3.37 -14.30 19.21
N ASP A 194 3.08 -14.38 20.50
CA ASP A 194 1.70 -14.48 20.98
C ASP A 194 0.84 -13.30 20.54
N ASP A 195 1.43 -12.11 20.45
CA ASP A 195 0.83 -10.83 20.12
C ASP A 195 1.32 -10.27 18.78
N HIS A 196 2.00 -11.08 17.95
CA HIS A 196 2.59 -10.60 16.70
C HIS A 196 2.34 -11.56 15.53
N PHE A 197 1.67 -11.05 14.50
CA PHE A 197 1.46 -11.73 13.22
C PHE A 197 2.11 -10.96 12.08
N TYR A 198 2.65 -11.70 11.13
CA TYR A 198 3.05 -11.22 9.82
C TYR A 198 2.19 -11.88 8.75
N VAL A 199 1.52 -11.08 7.93
CA VAL A 199 0.55 -11.58 6.95
C VAL A 199 0.96 -11.11 5.57
N THR A 200 1.02 -12.04 4.62
CA THR A 200 1.16 -11.69 3.22
C THR A 200 -0.19 -11.48 2.55
N ALA A 201 -0.22 -10.72 1.47
CA ALA A 201 -1.38 -10.49 0.62
C ALA A 201 -0.96 -10.45 -0.85
N THR A 202 -1.91 -10.53 -1.78
CA THR A 202 -1.57 -10.42 -3.21
C THR A 202 -0.98 -9.05 -3.53
N THR A 203 -0.12 -9.00 -4.55
CA THR A 203 0.55 -7.75 -5.00
C THR A 203 -0.44 -6.62 -5.27
N GLY A 204 -1.59 -6.92 -5.85
CA GLY A 204 -2.62 -5.93 -6.16
C GLY A 204 -3.60 -5.68 -5.01
N GLY A 205 -3.70 -6.60 -4.05
CA GLY A 205 -4.71 -6.60 -2.99
C GLY A 205 -4.27 -5.96 -1.68
N VAL A 206 -2.96 -5.88 -1.43
CA VAL A 206 -2.43 -5.48 -0.10
C VAL A 206 -2.98 -4.14 0.42
N ASP A 207 -3.11 -3.14 -0.43
CA ASP A 207 -3.63 -1.83 -0.02
C ASP A 207 -5.12 -1.91 0.36
N ARG A 208 -5.87 -2.83 -0.25
CA ARG A 208 -7.27 -3.10 0.11
C ARG A 208 -7.34 -3.84 1.44
N VAL A 209 -6.57 -4.92 1.58
CA VAL A 209 -6.50 -5.71 2.83
C VAL A 209 -6.12 -4.82 4.01
N TYR A 210 -5.08 -3.99 3.84
CA TYR A 210 -4.63 -3.05 4.87
C TYR A 210 -5.73 -2.06 5.28
N ARG A 211 -6.45 -1.46 4.32
CA ARG A 211 -7.58 -0.56 4.62
C ARG A 211 -8.73 -1.27 5.32
N GLU A 212 -9.06 -2.50 4.92
CA GLU A 212 -10.06 -3.30 5.60
C GLU A 212 -9.66 -3.64 7.05
N MET A 213 -8.38 -3.98 7.29
CA MET A 213 -7.87 -4.18 8.65
C MET A 213 -8.03 -2.93 9.53
N LEU A 214 -7.65 -1.76 9.01
CA LEU A 214 -7.83 -0.48 9.74
C LEU A 214 -9.30 -0.19 10.01
N ARG A 215 -10.17 -0.41 9.02
CA ARG A 215 -11.62 -0.21 9.14
C ARG A 215 -12.22 -1.10 10.23
N TRP A 216 -11.93 -2.39 10.20
CA TRP A 216 -12.45 -3.35 11.17
C TRP A 216 -11.86 -3.12 12.55
N ASN A 217 -10.57 -2.76 12.66
CA ASN A 217 -9.98 -2.41 13.95
C ASN A 217 -10.67 -1.18 14.58
N ALA A 218 -10.93 -0.14 13.78
CA ALA A 218 -11.67 1.03 14.25
C ALA A 218 -13.09 0.68 14.74
N GLN A 219 -13.75 -0.27 14.07
CA GLN A 219 -15.10 -0.73 14.43
C GLN A 219 -15.09 -1.62 15.67
N TRP A 220 -14.16 -2.58 15.74
CA TRP A 220 -14.07 -3.52 16.86
C TRP A 220 -13.34 -2.96 18.07
N ARG A 221 -12.59 -1.86 17.90
CA ARG A 221 -11.81 -1.17 18.94
C ARG A 221 -10.85 -2.11 19.70
N MET A 222 -10.17 -2.96 18.94
CA MET A 222 -9.19 -3.89 19.48
C MET A 222 -7.85 -3.18 19.70
N ASN A 223 -7.12 -3.63 20.71
CA ASN A 223 -5.80 -3.11 21.03
C ASN A 223 -4.74 -3.79 20.17
N ILE A 224 -4.65 -3.33 18.91
CA ILE A 224 -3.64 -3.74 17.94
C ILE A 224 -3.13 -2.56 17.13
N ASP A 225 -1.87 -2.63 16.75
CA ASP A 225 -1.25 -1.82 15.71
C ASP A 225 -1.19 -2.62 14.41
N VAL A 226 -1.53 -1.98 13.30
CA VAL A 226 -1.47 -2.56 11.95
C VAL A 226 -0.57 -1.73 11.08
N ALA A 227 0.46 -2.32 10.51
CA ALA A 227 1.43 -1.65 9.65
C ALA A 227 1.57 -2.35 8.29
N ASN A 228 1.45 -1.58 7.20
CA ASN A 228 1.84 -2.07 5.87
C ASN A 228 3.36 -1.98 5.75
N VAL A 229 4.02 -3.13 5.73
CA VAL A 229 5.48 -3.27 5.67
C VAL A 229 5.98 -3.84 4.34
N THR A 230 5.15 -3.79 3.30
CA THR A 230 5.47 -4.34 1.96
C THR A 230 6.84 -3.91 1.45
N SER A 231 7.19 -2.63 1.58
CA SER A 231 8.49 -2.13 1.11
C SER A 231 9.62 -2.25 2.13
N ALA A 232 9.34 -2.69 3.36
CA ALA A 232 10.34 -2.87 4.39
C ALA A 232 11.09 -4.21 4.24
N PHE A 233 10.46 -5.18 3.58
CA PHE A 233 11.03 -6.50 3.33
C PHE A 233 11.16 -6.75 1.83
N SER A 234 12.25 -7.41 1.46
CA SER A 234 12.37 -8.14 0.21
C SER A 234 12.14 -9.60 0.49
N ALA A 235 11.43 -10.28 -0.39
CA ALA A 235 11.09 -11.68 -0.23
C ALA A 235 11.59 -12.50 -1.42
N ILE A 236 12.31 -13.57 -1.11
CA ILE A 236 12.92 -14.46 -2.09
C ILE A 236 12.37 -15.85 -1.84
N ASN A 237 11.76 -16.46 -2.87
CA ASN A 237 11.39 -17.85 -2.82
C ASN A 237 12.48 -18.71 -3.46
N VAL A 238 13.01 -19.67 -2.72
CA VAL A 238 13.99 -20.66 -3.16
C VAL A 238 13.27 -22.00 -3.22
N ALA A 239 13.11 -22.55 -4.42
CA ALA A 239 12.28 -23.73 -4.64
C ALA A 239 12.97 -24.78 -5.52
N GLY A 240 12.76 -26.04 -5.20
CA GLY A 240 13.30 -27.19 -5.92
C GLY A 240 13.92 -28.23 -4.98
N PRO A 241 14.25 -29.43 -5.47
CA PRO A 241 14.84 -30.52 -4.65
C PRO A 241 16.09 -30.08 -3.88
N ASP A 242 16.93 -29.25 -4.49
CA ASP A 242 18.19 -28.76 -3.92
C ASP A 242 18.06 -27.50 -3.04
N SER A 243 16.86 -26.95 -2.86
CA SER A 243 16.64 -25.66 -2.16
C SER A 243 17.20 -25.67 -0.73
N ARG A 244 17.07 -26.76 0.02
CA ARG A 244 17.65 -26.89 1.37
C ARG A 244 19.17 -26.83 1.32
N ARG A 245 19.80 -27.58 0.39
CA ARG A 245 21.27 -27.62 0.23
C ARG A 245 21.86 -26.25 -0.07
N VAL A 246 21.15 -25.42 -0.87
CA VAL A 246 21.57 -24.05 -1.15
C VAL A 246 21.58 -23.21 0.12
N LEU A 247 20.52 -23.27 0.91
CA LEU A 247 20.43 -22.50 2.17
C LEU A 247 21.45 -22.96 3.21
N GLU A 248 21.72 -24.28 3.30
CA GLU A 248 22.79 -24.84 4.14
C GLU A 248 24.18 -24.33 3.70
N ALA A 249 24.42 -24.31 2.41
CA ALA A 249 25.69 -23.83 1.84
C ALA A 249 25.89 -22.31 2.07
N LEU A 250 24.82 -21.54 2.15
CA LEU A 250 24.87 -20.11 2.48
C LEU A 250 25.08 -19.85 3.99
N GLY A 251 25.06 -20.87 4.83
CA GLY A 251 25.28 -20.75 6.28
C GLY A 251 24.03 -20.27 7.02
N SER A 252 22.93 -21.02 6.93
CA SER A 252 21.73 -20.74 7.72
C SER A 252 21.97 -21.00 9.20
N SER A 253 21.59 -20.05 10.07
CA SER A 253 21.55 -20.24 11.52
C SER A 253 20.31 -21.02 11.97
N VAL A 254 19.29 -21.09 11.10
CA VAL A 254 18.07 -21.88 11.32
C VAL A 254 18.36 -23.34 10.94
N ASP A 255 17.99 -24.26 11.82
CA ASP A 255 18.01 -25.69 11.49
C ASP A 255 16.95 -25.97 10.41
N LEU A 256 17.40 -26.40 9.24
CA LEU A 256 16.59 -26.62 8.04
C LEU A 256 16.08 -28.08 7.94
N THR A 257 16.35 -28.95 8.93
CA THR A 257 15.82 -30.30 8.94
C THR A 257 14.28 -30.32 8.88
N ALA A 258 13.72 -31.40 8.42
CA ALA A 258 12.25 -31.53 8.32
C ALA A 258 11.56 -31.48 9.67
N GLU A 259 12.26 -31.90 10.72
CA GLU A 259 11.82 -31.92 12.12
C GLU A 259 11.82 -30.51 12.74
N ALA A 260 12.89 -29.75 12.56
CA ALA A 260 13.06 -28.42 13.14
C ALA A 260 12.25 -27.34 12.37
N LEU A 261 12.21 -27.48 11.03
CA LEU A 261 11.48 -26.60 10.13
C LEU A 261 10.47 -27.40 9.28
N PRO A 262 9.40 -27.95 9.87
CA PRO A 262 8.38 -28.69 9.13
C PRO A 262 7.60 -27.77 8.17
N TYR A 263 6.90 -28.36 7.22
CA TYR A 263 6.02 -27.60 6.31
C TYR A 263 5.10 -26.67 7.09
N LEU A 264 4.96 -25.43 6.62
CA LEU A 264 4.26 -24.33 7.29
C LEU A 264 4.93 -23.85 8.60
N ALA A 265 6.19 -24.11 8.81
CA ALA A 265 6.95 -23.45 9.88
C ALA A 265 7.45 -22.06 9.46
N CYS A 266 7.61 -21.21 10.47
CA CYS A 266 8.27 -19.91 10.36
C CYS A 266 9.32 -19.78 11.46
N ARG A 267 10.52 -19.33 11.13
CA ARG A 267 11.61 -19.08 12.07
C ARG A 267 12.31 -17.78 11.73
N GLU A 268 12.75 -17.05 12.73
CA GLU A 268 13.67 -15.92 12.57
C GLU A 268 15.08 -16.39 12.87
N GLY A 269 16.06 -15.88 12.10
CA GLY A 269 17.46 -16.22 12.21
C GLY A 269 18.27 -15.45 11.18
N GLU A 270 19.37 -16.05 10.72
CA GLU A 270 20.27 -15.46 9.74
C GLU A 270 20.58 -16.48 8.63
N VAL A 271 20.77 -15.97 7.41
CA VAL A 271 21.38 -16.71 6.29
C VAL A 271 22.65 -15.93 5.91
N GLY A 272 23.82 -16.56 6.05
CA GLY A 272 25.07 -15.83 6.08
C GLY A 272 25.10 -14.85 7.23
N THR A 273 25.16 -13.55 6.91
CA THR A 273 25.12 -12.46 7.89
C THR A 273 23.83 -11.64 7.82
N VAL A 274 22.86 -12.09 7.02
CA VAL A 274 21.62 -11.37 6.74
C VAL A 274 20.50 -11.87 7.65
N PRO A 275 19.87 -11.01 8.45
CA PRO A 275 18.73 -11.40 9.25
C PRO A 275 17.55 -11.78 8.34
N VAL A 276 16.91 -12.88 8.67
CA VAL A 276 15.84 -13.45 7.85
C VAL A 276 14.68 -13.94 8.70
N ARG A 277 13.48 -13.72 8.18
CA ARG A 277 12.28 -14.48 8.55
C ARG A 277 12.11 -15.57 7.51
N LEU A 278 12.39 -16.80 7.89
CA LEU A 278 12.37 -17.95 7.01
C LEU A 278 11.05 -18.71 7.17
N MET A 279 10.31 -18.85 6.09
CA MET A 279 9.06 -19.61 6.06
C MET A 279 9.19 -20.83 5.13
N ARG A 280 8.85 -22.01 5.63
CA ARG A 280 8.75 -23.19 4.80
C ARG A 280 7.37 -23.29 4.18
N VAL A 281 7.18 -22.51 3.13
CA VAL A 281 5.95 -22.48 2.33
C VAL A 281 6.27 -22.75 0.87
N GLY A 282 5.35 -23.33 0.13
CA GLY A 282 5.54 -23.68 -1.26
C GLY A 282 4.37 -23.23 -2.10
N PHE A 283 4.69 -22.65 -3.26
CA PHE A 283 3.72 -22.25 -4.29
C PHE A 283 3.85 -23.10 -5.55
N VAL A 284 5.08 -23.46 -5.92
CA VAL A 284 5.37 -24.14 -7.18
C VAL A 284 5.23 -25.66 -7.13
N GLY A 285 4.87 -26.23 -5.97
CA GLY A 285 4.70 -27.68 -5.78
C GLY A 285 6.00 -28.45 -5.55
N GLU A 286 7.10 -27.76 -5.19
CA GLU A 286 8.38 -28.33 -4.80
C GLU A 286 8.73 -27.96 -3.36
N LEU A 287 9.81 -28.58 -2.80
CA LEU A 287 10.40 -28.11 -1.57
C LEU A 287 10.78 -26.66 -1.71
N ALA A 288 10.23 -25.78 -0.88
CA ALA A 288 10.45 -24.36 -1.03
C ALA A 288 10.55 -23.65 0.33
N TYR A 289 11.28 -22.55 0.30
CA TYR A 289 11.49 -21.63 1.41
C TYR A 289 11.32 -20.21 0.92
N GLU A 290 10.60 -19.40 1.69
CA GLU A 290 10.54 -17.95 1.50
C GLU A 290 11.40 -17.25 2.55
N LEU A 291 12.35 -16.45 2.06
CA LEU A 291 13.26 -15.65 2.87
C LEU A 291 12.76 -14.21 2.82
N HIS A 292 12.22 -13.71 3.92
CA HIS A 292 11.87 -12.30 4.08
C HIS A 292 13.01 -11.60 4.79
N VAL A 293 13.74 -10.76 4.06
CA VAL A 293 14.89 -10.01 4.56
C VAL A 293 14.57 -8.50 4.56
N PRO A 294 15.10 -7.70 5.48
CA PRO A 294 14.96 -6.26 5.38
C PRO A 294 15.48 -5.78 4.02
N SER A 295 14.72 -4.92 3.33
CA SER A 295 15.01 -4.54 1.94
C SER A 295 16.42 -3.95 1.73
N LEU A 296 17.03 -3.42 2.79
CA LEU A 296 18.43 -2.96 2.77
C LEU A 296 19.45 -4.08 2.44
N PHE A 297 19.11 -5.33 2.72
CA PHE A 297 19.96 -6.50 2.49
C PHE A 297 19.57 -7.31 1.25
N ALA A 298 18.65 -6.80 0.43
CA ALA A 298 18.09 -7.56 -0.70
C ALA A 298 19.14 -7.97 -1.77
N SER A 299 20.25 -7.25 -1.84
CA SER A 299 21.35 -7.51 -2.79
C SER A 299 22.55 -8.21 -2.15
N ALA A 300 22.49 -8.55 -0.89
CA ALA A 300 23.53 -9.28 -0.16
C ALA A 300 23.35 -10.79 -0.33
#